data_626d7fd42af3b1619c1e65d4c9579710
#
_entry.id   626d7fd42af3b1619c1e65d4c9579710
#
_cell.length_a   1.000
_cell.length_b   1.000
_cell.length_c   1.000
_cell.angle_alpha   90.00
_cell.angle_beta   90.00
_cell.angle_gamma   90.00
#
_symmetry.space_group_name_H-M   'P 1'
#
loop_
_entity.id
_entity.type
_entity.pdbx_description
1 polymer ?
#
loop_
_entity_poly.entity_id
_entity_poly.type
_entity_poly.pdbx_seq_one_letter_code
_entity_poly.pdbx_strand_id
1 'polypeptide(L)'
;MRRMRYSRRPIGIPAPRLAVEMPTISEFYGLIIRMYWNDHAPAHFHATYAEHEAHYNIATLEIIRGKLPRRAHALVLEWVTLHRSELMEDWQLCMSRQTPKKISPLA
;
A
#
# COMPACT_ATOMS: atom_id res chain seq x y z
N MET A 1 9.13 -32.39 10.45
CA MET A 1 9.52 -32.10 9.80
C MET A 1 9.45 -31.51 9.44
N ARG A 2 9.14 -31.63 9.70
CA ARG A 2 9.43 -31.13 9.06
C ARG A 2 9.22 -30.46 8.71
N ARG A 3 8.90 -30.69 8.97
CA ARG A 3 9.12 -30.05 8.39
C ARG A 3 9.04 -29.38 7.93
N MET A 4 8.81 -29.44 8.07
CA MET A 4 9.12 -28.80 7.37
C MET A 4 8.99 -28.17 7.03
N ARG A 5 8.75 -28.44 7.30
CA ARG A 5 9.02 -27.87 6.73
C ARG A 5 8.81 -27.10 6.30
N TYR A 6 8.71 -27.25 6.55
CA TYR A 6 8.90 -26.48 5.90
C TYR A 6 9.15 -25.87 5.51
N SER A 7 9.23 -25.96 5.65
CA SER A 7 9.68 -25.48 5.08
C SER A 7 10.06 -24.99 4.65
N ARG A 8 10.15 -25.16 4.63
CA ARG A 8 10.73 -24.79 4.03
C ARG A 8 10.71 -24.18 3.40
N ARG A 9 10.52 -24.01 3.56
CA ARG A 9 10.74 -23.46 2.81
C ARG A 9 11.45 -22.91 2.55
N PRO A 10 11.56 -23.10 2.32
CA PRO A 10 12.18 -22.60 2.04
C PRO A 10 12.39 -21.79 1.78
N ILE A 11 12.24 -21.89 2.18
CA ILE A 11 12.79 -20.92 1.76
C ILE A 11 12.38 -19.95 0.66
N GLY A 12 12.44 -19.76 -0.39
CA GLY A 12 12.12 -18.84 -1.37
C GLY A 12 10.66 -18.45 -1.49
N ILE A 13 10.02 -18.62 -0.47
CA ILE A 13 8.59 -18.44 -0.41
C ILE A 13 8.15 -17.03 -0.16
N PRO A 14 8.95 -16.17 0.42
CA PRO A 14 8.48 -14.85 0.81
C PRO A 14 7.87 -14.02 -0.31
N ALA A 15 8.36 -14.13 -1.53
CA ALA A 15 7.87 -13.27 -2.59
C ALA A 15 6.35 -13.38 -2.81
N PRO A 16 5.78 -14.58 -2.95
CA PRO A 16 4.33 -14.69 -3.09
C PRO A 16 3.58 -14.18 -1.89
N ARG A 17 4.11 -14.41 -0.70
CA ARG A 17 3.47 -13.92 0.51
C ARG A 17 3.44 -12.41 0.54
N LEU A 18 4.56 -11.77 0.18
CA LEU A 18 4.62 -10.32 0.14
C LEU A 18 3.59 -9.76 -0.82
N ALA A 19 3.43 -10.37 -1.98
CA ALA A 19 2.45 -9.92 -2.94
C ALA A 19 1.05 -9.95 -2.37
N VAL A 20 0.75 -10.96 -1.55
CA VAL A 20 -0.57 -11.09 -0.93
C VAL A 20 -0.72 -10.08 0.21
N GLU A 21 0.34 -9.87 0.99
CA GLU A 21 0.28 -9.01 2.17
C GLU A 21 0.41 -7.53 1.85
N MET A 22 0.83 -7.20 0.64
CA MET A 22 1.03 -5.81 0.19
C MET A 22 0.39 -5.59 -1.16
N PRO A 23 -0.90 -5.78 -1.29
CA PRO A 23 -1.52 -5.65 -2.61
C PRO A 23 -1.45 -4.23 -3.14
N THR A 24 -1.26 -4.13 -4.45
CA THR A 24 -1.29 -2.87 -5.16
C THR A 24 -2.73 -2.46 -5.35
N ILE A 25 -3.07 -1.23 -5.00
CA ILE A 25 -4.43 -0.73 -5.17
C ILE A 25 -4.57 0.25 -6.32
N SER A 26 -3.48 0.92 -6.73
CA SER A 26 -3.53 1.77 -7.91
C SER A 26 -2.13 2.06 -8.43
N GLU A 27 -2.03 2.39 -9.72
CA GLU A 27 -0.76 2.77 -10.35
C GLU A 27 -1.04 3.89 -11.34
N PHE A 28 -0.26 4.96 -11.24
CA PHE A 28 -0.39 6.06 -12.19
C PHE A 28 0.87 6.92 -12.20
N TYR A 29 1.28 7.33 -13.38
CA TYR A 29 2.44 8.22 -13.58
C TYR A 29 3.70 7.77 -12.84
N GLY A 30 3.94 6.45 -12.80
CA GLY A 30 5.12 5.91 -12.12
C GLY A 30 4.93 5.70 -10.62
N LEU A 31 3.80 6.09 -10.08
CA LEU A 31 3.48 5.88 -8.68
C LEU A 31 2.79 4.53 -8.52
N ILE A 32 3.10 3.83 -7.44
CA ILE A 32 2.42 2.60 -7.07
C ILE A 32 1.88 2.77 -5.66
N ILE A 33 0.58 2.57 -5.49
CA ILE A 33 -0.09 2.72 -4.21
C ILE A 33 -0.40 1.34 -3.66
N ARG A 34 0.02 1.10 -2.41
CA ARG A 34 -0.17 -0.18 -1.74
C ARG A 34 -0.65 -0.01 -0.32
N MET A 35 -1.25 -1.06 0.23
CA MET A 35 -1.58 -1.14 1.64
C MET A 35 -1.14 -2.50 2.15
N TYR A 36 -0.74 -2.55 3.43
CA TYR A 36 -0.39 -3.80 4.07
C TYR A 36 -1.59 -4.35 4.80
N TRP A 37 -1.71 -5.67 4.83
CA TRP A 37 -2.68 -6.33 5.67
C TRP A 37 -2.29 -6.15 7.13
N ASN A 38 -3.30 -5.88 7.96
CA ASN A 38 -3.13 -5.85 9.41
C ASN A 38 -2.02 -4.90 9.87
N ASP A 39 -1.90 -3.78 9.19
CA ASP A 39 -0.92 -2.76 9.56
C ASP A 39 -1.42 -2.00 10.79
N HIS A 40 -0.53 -1.23 11.42
CA HIS A 40 -0.90 -0.52 12.64
C HIS A 40 -1.44 0.87 12.32
N ALA A 41 -2.29 1.37 13.23
CA ALA A 41 -2.86 2.71 13.10
C ALA A 41 -1.76 3.77 13.10
N PRO A 42 -2.03 4.95 12.55
CA PRO A 42 -3.30 5.38 11.96
C PRO A 42 -3.50 4.81 10.56
N ALA A 43 -4.73 4.92 10.06
CA ALA A 43 -5.04 4.47 8.70
C ALA A 43 -4.15 5.20 7.71
N HIS A 44 -3.45 4.45 6.87
CA HIS A 44 -2.48 5.03 5.94
C HIS A 44 -2.27 4.12 4.74
N PHE A 45 -1.62 4.67 3.71
CA PHE A 45 -1.22 3.89 2.56
C PHE A 45 0.23 4.21 2.21
N HIS A 46 0.81 3.35 1.41
CA HIS A 46 2.20 3.48 0.97
C HIS A 46 2.22 3.90 -0.48
N ALA A 47 3.01 4.89 -0.81
CA ALA A 47 3.22 5.33 -2.20
C ALA A 47 4.69 5.20 -2.51
N THR A 48 5.00 4.50 -3.61
CA THR A 48 6.39 4.38 -4.07
C THR A 48 6.53 5.01 -5.43
N TYR A 49 7.67 5.63 -5.66
CA TYR A 49 8.02 6.26 -6.92
C TYR A 49 9.51 6.09 -7.14
N ALA A 50 9.89 5.27 -8.12
CA ALA A 50 11.29 4.90 -8.31
C ALA A 50 11.86 4.37 -7.00
N GLU A 51 12.95 4.91 -6.50
CA GLU A 51 13.54 4.45 -5.24
C GLU A 51 12.98 5.16 -4.01
N HIS A 52 11.98 6.02 -4.20
CA HIS A 52 11.39 6.78 -3.09
C HIS A 52 10.13 6.11 -2.56
N GLU A 53 9.89 6.30 -1.27
CA GLU A 53 8.67 5.78 -0.65
C GLU A 53 8.19 6.75 0.41
N ALA A 54 6.87 6.93 0.52
CA ALA A 54 6.27 7.73 1.57
C ALA A 54 4.99 7.06 2.02
N HIS A 55 4.66 7.25 3.30
CA HIS A 55 3.44 6.73 3.90
C HIS A 55 2.55 7.93 4.23
N TYR A 56 1.30 7.85 3.79
CA TYR A 56 0.37 8.98 3.92
C TYR A 56 -0.79 8.63 4.84
N ASN A 57 -1.07 9.53 5.77
CA ASN A 57 -2.25 9.41 6.63
C ASN A 57 -3.48 9.70 5.79
N ILE A 58 -4.44 8.77 5.77
CA ILE A 58 -5.63 8.92 4.93
C ILE A 58 -6.51 10.07 5.42
N ALA A 59 -6.60 10.26 6.72
CA ALA A 59 -7.47 11.29 7.28
C ALA A 59 -6.89 12.70 7.11
N THR A 60 -5.59 12.86 7.36
CA THR A 60 -4.98 14.18 7.34
C THR A 60 -4.25 14.49 6.05
N LEU A 61 -3.91 13.48 5.26
CA LEU A 61 -3.15 13.57 4.02
C LEU A 61 -1.70 14.01 4.26
N GLU A 62 -1.25 13.93 5.51
CA GLU A 62 0.13 14.24 5.84
C GLU A 62 1.01 13.02 5.66
N ILE A 63 2.27 13.26 5.34
CA ILE A 63 3.26 12.19 5.27
C ILE A 63 3.63 11.79 6.69
N ILE A 64 3.46 10.51 7.00
CA ILE A 64 3.83 9.95 8.30
C ILE A 64 5.30 9.55 8.29
N ARG A 65 5.79 9.08 7.14
CA ARG A 65 7.12 8.53 7.03
C ARG A 65 7.62 8.64 5.60
N GLY A 66 8.92 8.88 5.45
CA GLY A 66 9.52 8.96 4.12
C GLY A 66 9.17 10.22 3.38
N LYS A 67 9.49 10.24 2.10
CA LYS A 67 9.16 11.40 1.27
C LYS A 67 9.23 11.02 -0.20
N LEU A 68 8.55 11.80 -1.03
CA LEU A 68 8.57 11.64 -2.48
C LEU A 68 9.10 12.91 -3.10
N PRO A 69 9.60 12.85 -4.35
CA PRO A 69 9.91 14.07 -5.10
C PRO A 69 8.65 14.95 -5.17
N ARG A 70 8.88 16.25 -5.27
CA ARG A 70 7.79 17.23 -5.22
C ARG A 70 6.63 16.90 -6.16
N ARG A 71 6.95 16.60 -7.43
CA ARG A 71 5.90 16.33 -8.39
C ARG A 71 5.11 15.08 -8.05
N ALA A 72 5.81 14.02 -7.63
CA ALA A 72 5.13 12.77 -7.26
C ALA A 72 4.22 13.01 -6.06
N HIS A 73 4.68 13.78 -5.09
CA HIS A 73 3.87 14.11 -3.91
C HIS A 73 2.60 14.86 -4.32
N ALA A 74 2.73 15.82 -5.25
CA ALA A 74 1.57 16.58 -5.71
C ALA A 74 0.55 15.66 -6.39
N LEU A 75 1.03 14.70 -7.18
CA LEU A 75 0.14 13.77 -7.86
C LEU A 75 -0.60 12.87 -6.86
N VAL A 76 0.11 12.43 -5.81
CA VAL A 76 -0.54 11.63 -4.78
C VAL A 76 -1.64 12.42 -4.09
N LEU A 77 -1.37 13.67 -3.72
CA LEU A 77 -2.37 14.49 -3.04
C LEU A 77 -3.59 14.72 -3.91
N GLU A 78 -3.37 14.96 -5.19
CA GLU A 78 -4.48 15.16 -6.13
C GLU A 78 -5.34 13.90 -6.19
N TRP A 79 -4.71 12.75 -6.29
CA TRP A 79 -5.41 11.47 -6.38
C TRP A 79 -6.16 11.14 -5.09
N VAL A 80 -5.50 11.33 -3.93
CA VAL A 80 -6.12 11.01 -2.64
C VAL A 80 -7.35 11.86 -2.40
N THR A 81 -7.31 13.12 -2.79
CA THR A 81 -8.45 14.01 -2.61
C THR A 81 -9.70 13.46 -3.28
N LEU A 82 -9.53 12.75 -4.38
CA LEU A 82 -10.65 12.18 -5.13
C LEU A 82 -11.09 10.82 -4.58
N HIS A 83 -10.24 10.14 -3.80
CA HIS A 83 -10.48 8.74 -3.45
C HIS A 83 -10.38 8.44 -1.97
N ARG A 84 -10.53 9.45 -1.12
CA ARG A 84 -10.33 9.27 0.32
C ARG A 84 -11.25 8.19 0.92
N SER A 85 -12.53 8.21 0.59
CA SER A 85 -13.43 7.22 1.17
C SER A 85 -13.15 5.82 0.67
N GLU A 86 -12.74 5.68 -0.59
CA GLU A 86 -12.34 4.37 -1.11
C GLU A 86 -11.10 3.86 -0.38
N LEU A 87 -10.17 4.75 -0.06
CA LEU A 87 -8.97 4.37 0.68
C LEU A 87 -9.29 3.94 2.10
N MET A 88 -10.23 4.61 2.75
CA MET A 88 -10.66 4.20 4.08
C MET A 88 -11.33 2.83 4.05
N GLU A 89 -12.13 2.59 3.02
CA GLU A 89 -12.75 1.29 2.86
C GLU A 89 -11.71 0.20 2.67
N ASP A 90 -10.70 0.47 1.85
CA ASP A 90 -9.61 -0.47 1.63
C ASP A 90 -8.82 -0.72 2.91
N TRP A 91 -8.65 0.31 3.72
CA TRP A 91 -7.98 0.15 5.00
C TRP A 91 -8.74 -0.85 5.89
N GLN A 92 -10.08 -0.73 5.93
CA GLN A 92 -10.90 -1.66 6.72
C GLN A 92 -10.78 -3.08 6.19
N LEU A 93 -10.77 -3.23 4.86
CA LEU A 93 -10.61 -4.55 4.27
C LEU A 93 -9.27 -5.16 4.66
N CYS A 94 -8.20 -4.38 4.59
CA CYS A 94 -6.87 -4.86 4.94
C CYS A 94 -6.77 -5.21 6.42
N MET A 95 -7.47 -4.48 7.29
CA MET A 95 -7.48 -4.79 8.71
C MET A 95 -8.16 -6.14 8.96
N SER A 96 -9.07 -6.54 8.09
CA SER A 96 -9.77 -7.82 8.18
C SER A 96 -9.10 -8.89 7.33
N ARG A 97 -7.90 -8.62 6.82
CA ARG A 97 -7.13 -9.52 5.98
C ARG A 97 -7.88 -9.90 4.71
N GLN A 98 -8.67 -8.96 4.22
CA GLN A 98 -9.37 -9.12 2.95
C GLN A 98 -8.65 -8.29 1.89
N THR A 99 -8.80 -8.70 0.63
CA THR A 99 -8.14 -8.03 -0.47
C THR A 99 -8.77 -6.66 -0.69
N PRO A 100 -7.98 -5.58 -0.69
CA PRO A 100 -8.52 -4.26 -0.98
C PRO A 100 -8.94 -4.18 -2.44
N LYS A 101 -9.87 -3.28 -2.71
CA LYS A 101 -10.36 -3.09 -4.06
C LYS A 101 -9.41 -2.17 -4.82
N LYS A 102 -9.29 -2.42 -6.11
CA LYS A 102 -8.53 -1.51 -6.97
C LYS A 102 -9.26 -0.18 -7.03
N ILE A 103 -8.49 0.90 -7.04
CA ILE A 103 -9.02 2.25 -7.13
C ILE A 103 -8.53 2.86 -8.44
N SER A 104 -9.41 3.59 -9.12
CA SER A 104 -9.07 4.19 -10.41
C SER A 104 -7.83 5.06 -10.30
N PRO A 105 -6.93 4.99 -11.27
CA PRO A 105 -5.75 5.85 -11.27
C PRO A 105 -6.12 7.29 -11.57
N LEU A 106 -5.17 8.17 -11.31
CA LEU A 106 -5.32 9.57 -11.69
C LEU A 106 -5.32 9.67 -13.21
N ALA A 107 -6.26 10.41 -13.75
CA ALA A 107 -6.43 10.58 -15.20
C ALA A 107 -5.31 11.40 -15.82
#